data_c46ab9e7c3582c5dcd3227dc3ac95969
#
_entry.id   c46ab9e7c3582c5dcd3227dc3ac95969
#
_cell.length_a   1.000
_cell.length_b   1.000
_cell.length_c   1.000
_cell.angle_alpha   90.00
_cell.angle_beta   90.00
_cell.angle_gamma   90.00
#
_symmetry.space_group_name_H-M   'P 1'
#
loop_
_entity.id
_entity.type
_entity.pdbx_description
1 polymer ?
#
loop_
_entity_poly.entity_id
_entity_poly.type
_entity_poly.pdbx_seq_one_letter_code
_entity_poly.pdbx_strand_id
1 'polypeptide(L)'
;MKYLKIGITLLFIIAIVLFVLLVPRMLVIKNIICINQYGSCQETLNLKLENLKGKSLEEVKQEVSAIMRQDLFVKEYVLRYEIPDRVVINAISKKAKFVLKSIDKDKLALVDRDGLVLGLGENFTLPRVFISTDYAVVGEKVSKRELFALNLVSDLYYFYQVKEGEMFEDRLEIYLNDGVKVIFPLEGDRDVMLGGLKVILSGLNQDNKDSRIKKVSEIDLRFKNPVLK
;
A
#
# COMPACT_ATOMS: atom_id res chain seq x y z
N MET A 1 53.50 33.02 -23.39
CA MET A 1 53.08 31.61 -23.53
C MET A 1 52.23 31.08 -22.37
N LYS A 2 52.48 31.41 -21.10
CA LYS A 2 51.72 30.94 -19.92
C LYS A 2 50.27 31.39 -19.91
N TYR A 3 49.99 32.64 -20.21
CA TYR A 3 48.60 33.19 -20.23
C TYR A 3 47.78 32.66 -21.43
N LEU A 4 48.43 32.35 -22.55
CA LEU A 4 47.74 31.77 -23.71
C LEU A 4 47.23 30.34 -23.39
N LYS A 5 48.02 29.55 -22.66
CA LYS A 5 47.61 28.20 -22.22
C LYS A 5 46.44 28.24 -21.22
N ILE A 6 46.46 29.21 -20.28
CA ILE A 6 45.39 29.42 -19.32
C ILE A 6 44.09 29.84 -20.02
N GLY A 7 44.16 30.71 -21.03
CA GLY A 7 43.00 31.13 -21.82
C GLY A 7 42.36 29.97 -22.60
N ILE A 8 43.18 29.09 -23.21
CA ILE A 8 42.71 27.93 -23.96
C ILE A 8 42.01 26.90 -23.01
N THR A 9 42.60 26.63 -21.82
CA THR A 9 41.99 25.73 -20.83
C THR A 9 40.69 26.29 -20.30
N LEU A 10 40.56 27.56 -20.03
CA LEU A 10 39.33 28.19 -19.57
C LEU A 10 38.23 28.09 -20.63
N LEU A 11 38.56 28.35 -21.91
CA LEU A 11 37.62 28.27 -23.01
C LEU A 11 37.10 26.81 -23.23
N PHE A 12 37.99 25.84 -23.06
CA PHE A 12 37.63 24.42 -23.15
C PHE A 12 36.68 24.00 -21.99
N ILE A 13 36.92 24.47 -20.79
CA ILE A 13 36.04 24.22 -19.63
C ILE A 13 34.66 24.84 -19.87
N ILE A 14 34.61 26.10 -20.37
CA ILE A 14 33.34 26.76 -20.68
C ILE A 14 32.57 25.97 -21.77
N ALA A 15 33.26 25.51 -22.81
CA ALA A 15 32.65 24.73 -23.87
C ALA A 15 32.06 23.40 -23.36
N ILE A 16 32.77 22.70 -22.44
CA ILE A 16 32.27 21.47 -21.80
C ILE A 16 31.02 21.76 -20.97
N VAL A 17 31.06 22.83 -20.15
CA VAL A 17 29.91 23.21 -19.33
C VAL A 17 28.69 23.54 -20.19
N LEU A 18 28.88 24.34 -21.26
CA LEU A 18 27.83 24.64 -22.23
C LEU A 18 27.28 23.38 -22.90
N PHE A 19 28.14 22.45 -23.31
CA PHE A 19 27.74 21.19 -23.91
C PHE A 19 26.87 20.36 -22.95
N VAL A 20 27.29 20.21 -21.68
CA VAL A 20 26.54 19.46 -20.67
C VAL A 20 25.17 20.09 -20.37
N LEU A 21 25.06 21.43 -20.43
CA LEU A 21 23.81 22.12 -20.16
C LEU A 21 22.85 22.16 -21.37
N LEU A 22 23.37 22.19 -22.59
CA LEU A 22 22.56 22.34 -23.80
C LEU A 22 22.11 21.01 -24.40
N VAL A 23 22.95 19.97 -24.36
CA VAL A 23 22.65 18.67 -24.97
C VAL A 23 21.34 18.04 -24.46
N PRO A 24 21.04 18.00 -23.16
CA PRO A 24 19.78 17.42 -22.67
C PRO A 24 18.54 18.16 -23.19
N ARG A 25 18.64 19.44 -23.50
CA ARG A 25 17.54 20.26 -24.05
C ARG A 25 17.32 20.04 -25.53
N MET A 26 18.34 19.57 -26.25
CA MET A 26 18.25 19.28 -27.66
C MET A 26 17.83 17.83 -27.97
N LEU A 27 17.92 16.93 -26.99
CA LEU A 27 17.51 15.55 -27.14
C LEU A 27 15.98 15.44 -27.09
N VAL A 28 15.38 15.11 -28.23
CA VAL A 28 13.92 14.92 -28.37
C VAL A 28 13.59 13.47 -28.11
N ILE A 29 12.66 13.22 -27.19
CA ILE A 29 12.21 11.87 -26.82
C ILE A 29 11.08 11.43 -27.76
N LYS A 30 11.28 10.30 -28.45
CA LYS A 30 10.29 9.71 -29.35
C LYS A 30 9.54 8.55 -28.73
N ASN A 31 10.19 7.81 -27.83
CA ASN A 31 9.63 6.61 -27.21
C ASN A 31 9.63 6.72 -25.69
N ILE A 32 8.47 6.46 -25.09
CA ILE A 32 8.34 6.38 -23.63
C ILE A 32 7.69 5.04 -23.31
N ILE A 33 8.33 4.26 -22.44
CA ILE A 33 7.88 2.94 -22.03
C ILE A 33 7.74 2.96 -20.50
N CYS A 34 6.56 2.63 -20.01
CA CYS A 34 6.32 2.43 -18.60
C CYS A 34 6.08 0.95 -18.29
N ILE A 35 6.87 0.42 -17.34
CA ILE A 35 6.79 -0.98 -16.89
C ILE A 35 6.69 -1.01 -15.38
N ASN A 36 5.84 -1.86 -14.85
CA ASN A 36 5.73 -2.14 -13.41
C ASN A 36 5.99 -3.63 -13.13
N GLN A 37 5.91 -4.04 -11.86
CA GLN A 37 6.13 -5.43 -11.45
C GLN A 37 5.10 -6.44 -12.00
N TYR A 38 4.03 -5.97 -12.65
CA TYR A 38 2.98 -6.79 -13.25
C TYR A 38 2.98 -6.75 -14.77
N GLY A 39 3.88 -5.97 -15.40
CA GLY A 39 3.98 -5.78 -16.84
C GLY A 39 3.90 -4.30 -17.24
N SER A 40 3.15 -3.97 -18.27
CA SER A 40 2.93 -2.58 -18.67
C SER A 40 2.17 -1.80 -17.59
N CYS A 41 2.48 -0.50 -17.45
CA CYS A 41 1.72 0.38 -16.56
C CYS A 41 0.25 0.46 -16.99
N GLN A 42 -0.62 0.97 -16.10
CA GLN A 42 -2.04 1.17 -16.41
C GLN A 42 -2.24 2.05 -17.64
N GLU A 43 -3.28 1.76 -18.41
CA GLU A 43 -3.57 2.46 -19.67
C GLU A 43 -3.71 3.97 -19.48
N THR A 44 -4.42 4.40 -18.42
CA THR A 44 -4.58 5.82 -18.08
C THR A 44 -3.27 6.53 -17.83
N LEU A 45 -2.30 5.85 -17.20
CA LEU A 45 -0.97 6.38 -16.96
C LEU A 45 -0.16 6.43 -18.27
N ASN A 46 -0.23 5.37 -19.07
CA ASN A 46 0.44 5.30 -20.37
C ASN A 46 -0.03 6.41 -21.31
N LEU A 47 -1.34 6.69 -21.37
CA LEU A 47 -1.88 7.79 -22.18
C LEU A 47 -1.32 9.16 -21.76
N LYS A 48 -1.20 9.41 -20.44
CA LYS A 48 -0.56 10.66 -19.96
C LYS A 48 0.90 10.76 -20.38
N LEU A 49 1.64 9.65 -20.34
CA LEU A 49 3.05 9.61 -20.71
C LEU A 49 3.25 9.73 -22.22
N GLU A 50 2.34 9.21 -23.04
CA GLU A 50 2.41 9.33 -24.49
C GLU A 50 2.35 10.78 -24.97
N ASN A 51 1.62 11.65 -24.28
CA ASN A 51 1.54 13.08 -24.58
C ASN A 51 2.89 13.82 -24.38
N LEU A 52 3.88 13.18 -23.80
CA LEU A 52 5.22 13.73 -23.60
C LEU A 52 6.17 13.43 -24.76
N LYS A 53 5.77 12.59 -25.72
CA LYS A 53 6.56 12.30 -26.93
C LYS A 53 6.75 13.60 -27.74
N GLY A 54 7.96 13.78 -28.27
CA GLY A 54 8.33 14.98 -29.03
C GLY A 54 8.89 16.13 -28.17
N LYS A 55 8.86 16.02 -26.83
CA LYS A 55 9.45 16.99 -25.92
C LYS A 55 10.94 16.71 -25.69
N SER A 56 11.65 17.71 -25.16
CA SER A 56 13.05 17.55 -24.75
C SER A 56 13.19 16.59 -23.55
N LEU A 57 14.36 15.98 -23.41
CA LEU A 57 14.66 15.08 -22.27
C LEU A 57 14.42 15.76 -20.91
N GLU A 58 14.75 17.05 -20.81
CA GLU A 58 14.59 17.81 -19.56
C GLU A 58 13.11 18.03 -19.22
N GLU A 59 12.29 18.41 -20.21
CA GLU A 59 10.84 18.56 -20.05
C GLU A 59 10.19 17.23 -19.70
N VAL A 60 10.57 16.14 -20.39
CA VAL A 60 10.06 14.79 -20.09
C VAL A 60 10.38 14.38 -18.65
N LYS A 61 11.59 14.62 -18.16
CA LYS A 61 11.95 14.33 -16.76
C LYS A 61 11.06 15.06 -15.76
N GLN A 62 10.83 16.35 -15.97
CA GLN A 62 10.02 17.17 -15.07
C GLN A 62 8.56 16.73 -15.09
N GLU A 63 7.98 16.54 -16.27
CA GLU A 63 6.58 16.16 -16.43
C GLU A 63 6.31 14.71 -15.98
N VAL A 64 7.20 13.76 -16.29
CA VAL A 64 7.12 12.39 -15.76
C VAL A 64 7.14 12.42 -14.23
N SER A 65 8.05 13.23 -13.64
CA SER A 65 8.13 13.36 -12.18
C SER A 65 6.82 13.90 -11.57
N ALA A 66 6.19 14.87 -12.23
CA ALA A 66 4.91 15.41 -11.79
C ALA A 66 3.78 14.36 -11.92
N ILE A 67 3.69 13.69 -13.07
CA ILE A 67 2.69 12.64 -13.33
C ILE A 67 2.82 11.50 -12.32
N MET A 68 4.03 10.99 -12.10
CA MET A 68 4.28 9.86 -11.19
C MET A 68 4.00 10.19 -9.73
N ARG A 69 4.27 11.42 -9.28
CA ARG A 69 3.96 11.87 -7.92
C ARG A 69 2.47 12.07 -7.67
N GLN A 70 1.72 12.41 -8.70
CA GLN A 70 0.27 12.60 -8.62
C GLN A 70 -0.51 11.29 -8.74
N ASP A 71 0.11 10.23 -9.27
CA ASP A 71 -0.55 8.95 -9.43
C ASP A 71 -0.66 8.22 -8.09
N LEU A 72 -1.90 7.95 -7.67
CA LEU A 72 -2.19 7.33 -6.38
C LEU A 72 -1.72 5.89 -6.26
N PHE A 73 -1.55 5.19 -7.40
CA PHE A 73 -1.19 3.77 -7.44
C PHE A 73 0.30 3.52 -7.57
N VAL A 74 1.08 4.53 -7.94
CA VAL A 74 2.54 4.46 -7.99
C VAL A 74 3.10 4.65 -6.59
N LYS A 75 3.95 3.72 -6.15
CA LYS A 75 4.68 3.81 -4.88
C LYS A 75 6.03 4.49 -5.08
N GLU A 76 6.77 4.02 -6.07
CA GLU A 76 8.13 4.44 -6.40
C GLU A 76 8.35 4.30 -7.90
N TYR A 77 9.26 5.06 -8.47
CA TYR A 77 9.66 4.91 -9.87
C TYR A 77 11.13 5.28 -10.08
N VAL A 78 11.71 4.70 -11.13
CA VAL A 78 13.04 5.02 -11.63
C VAL A 78 12.92 5.34 -13.10
N LEU A 79 13.47 6.49 -13.52
CA LEU A 79 13.52 6.92 -14.90
C LEU A 79 14.91 6.65 -15.46
N ARG A 80 15.00 5.96 -16.59
CA ARG A 80 16.23 5.67 -17.31
C ARG A 80 16.12 6.20 -18.73
N TYR A 81 17.14 6.91 -19.17
CA TYR A 81 17.28 7.33 -20.55
C TYR A 81 18.08 6.26 -21.33
N GLU A 82 17.55 5.85 -22.46
CA GLU A 82 18.20 4.94 -23.41
C GLU A 82 18.42 5.65 -24.73
N ILE A 83 19.70 5.75 -25.12
CA ILE A 83 20.13 6.39 -26.35
C ILE A 83 19.51 5.65 -27.54
N PRO A 84 19.01 6.36 -28.61
CA PRO A 84 19.18 7.81 -28.80
C PRO A 84 18.00 8.65 -28.24
N ASP A 85 16.78 8.11 -28.14
CA ASP A 85 15.54 8.90 -27.99
C ASP A 85 14.46 8.22 -27.17
N ARG A 86 14.85 7.26 -26.29
CA ARG A 86 13.93 6.48 -25.47
C ARG A 86 14.06 6.80 -23.98
N VAL A 87 12.92 6.89 -23.32
CA VAL A 87 12.82 6.93 -21.86
C VAL A 87 12.09 5.68 -21.38
N VAL A 88 12.70 4.96 -20.44
CA VAL A 88 12.11 3.80 -19.77
C VAL A 88 11.83 4.16 -18.32
N ILE A 89 10.58 3.99 -17.90
CA ILE A 89 10.10 4.24 -16.56
C ILE A 89 9.80 2.89 -15.91
N ASN A 90 10.58 2.54 -14.89
CA ASN A 90 10.30 1.37 -14.06
C ASN A 90 9.56 1.83 -12.83
N ALA A 91 8.25 1.57 -12.76
CA ALA A 91 7.39 1.94 -11.65
C ALA A 91 7.17 0.75 -10.72
N ILE A 92 7.06 1.02 -9.42
CA ILE A 92 6.59 0.06 -8.42
C ILE A 92 5.19 0.49 -8.03
N SER A 93 4.20 -0.33 -8.36
CA SER A 93 2.82 -0.10 -7.97
C SER A 93 2.59 -0.52 -6.51
N LYS A 94 1.69 0.16 -5.82
CA LYS A 94 1.23 -0.24 -4.48
C LYS A 94 0.61 -1.63 -4.53
N LYS A 95 0.78 -2.39 -3.44
CA LYS A 95 0.24 -3.74 -3.31
C LYS A 95 -0.91 -3.74 -2.30
N ALA A 96 -2.00 -4.41 -2.65
CA ALA A 96 -3.05 -4.71 -1.70
C ALA A 96 -2.49 -5.58 -0.55
N LYS A 97 -2.89 -5.25 0.67
CA LYS A 97 -2.55 -5.99 1.89
C LYS A 97 -3.81 -6.58 2.54
N PHE A 98 -4.95 -5.96 2.33
CA PHE A 98 -6.22 -6.27 2.96
C PHE A 98 -7.35 -6.31 1.94
N VAL A 99 -8.45 -6.91 2.37
CA VAL A 99 -9.73 -6.88 1.67
C VAL A 99 -10.80 -6.31 2.60
N LEU A 100 -11.58 -5.36 2.08
CA LEU A 100 -12.79 -4.88 2.73
C LEU A 100 -13.99 -5.41 1.93
N LYS A 101 -14.94 -6.05 2.61
CA LYS A 101 -16.16 -6.61 1.99
C LYS A 101 -17.40 -6.00 2.61
N SER A 102 -18.27 -5.39 1.80
CA SER A 102 -19.61 -5.05 2.25
C SER A 102 -20.45 -6.33 2.38
N ILE A 103 -21.26 -6.43 3.45
CA ILE A 103 -22.14 -7.58 3.68
C ILE A 103 -23.17 -7.71 2.55
N ASP A 104 -23.63 -6.58 2.02
CA ASP A 104 -24.72 -6.51 1.04
C ASP A 104 -24.27 -6.65 -0.43
N LYS A 105 -22.97 -6.74 -0.69
CA LYS A 105 -22.42 -6.74 -2.06
C LYS A 105 -21.32 -7.79 -2.23
N ASP A 106 -21.31 -8.44 -3.39
CA ASP A 106 -20.34 -9.51 -3.70
C ASP A 106 -18.94 -9.02 -4.05
N LYS A 107 -18.77 -7.70 -4.29
CA LYS A 107 -17.45 -7.15 -4.66
C LYS A 107 -16.58 -6.90 -3.44
N LEU A 108 -15.31 -7.22 -3.56
CA LEU A 108 -14.27 -7.04 -2.56
C LEU A 108 -13.43 -5.83 -2.92
N ALA A 109 -13.22 -4.90 -1.99
CA ALA A 109 -12.30 -3.77 -2.17
C ALA A 109 -10.89 -4.16 -1.71
N LEU A 110 -9.93 -4.04 -2.62
CA LEU A 110 -8.51 -4.23 -2.33
C LEU A 110 -7.93 -2.98 -1.70
N VAL A 111 -7.38 -3.11 -0.50
CA VAL A 111 -6.86 -1.99 0.28
C VAL A 111 -5.37 -2.17 0.53
N ASP A 112 -4.58 -1.11 0.34
CA ASP A 112 -3.16 -1.11 0.64
C ASP A 112 -2.89 -0.90 2.15
N ARG A 113 -1.61 -0.86 2.51
CA ARG A 113 -1.17 -0.65 3.90
C ARG A 113 -1.62 0.70 4.49
N ASP A 114 -1.77 1.71 3.65
CA ASP A 114 -2.11 3.08 4.05
C ASP A 114 -3.61 3.37 3.99
N GLY A 115 -4.41 2.33 3.73
CA GLY A 115 -5.86 2.39 3.64
C GLY A 115 -6.39 2.86 2.28
N LEU A 116 -5.54 2.97 1.24
CA LEU A 116 -5.99 3.36 -0.10
C LEU A 116 -6.65 2.17 -0.80
N VAL A 117 -7.82 2.40 -1.37
CA VAL A 117 -8.52 1.41 -2.20
C VAL A 117 -7.90 1.36 -3.59
N LEU A 118 -7.26 0.24 -3.90
CA LEU A 118 -6.54 0.05 -5.15
C LEU A 118 -7.42 -0.50 -6.28
N GLY A 119 -8.51 -1.16 -5.96
CA GLY A 119 -9.38 -1.78 -6.95
C GLY A 119 -10.47 -2.61 -6.32
N LEU A 120 -11.38 -3.12 -7.16
CA LEU A 120 -12.45 -4.04 -6.79
C LEU A 120 -12.23 -5.39 -7.48
N GLY A 121 -12.65 -6.48 -6.85
CA GLY A 121 -12.54 -7.82 -7.43
C GLY A 121 -13.45 -8.81 -6.72
N GLU A 122 -13.37 -10.11 -7.06
CA GLU A 122 -14.31 -11.11 -6.56
C GLU A 122 -13.67 -12.18 -5.67
N ASN A 123 -12.38 -12.50 -5.87
CA ASN A 123 -11.72 -13.59 -5.14
C ASN A 123 -10.29 -13.21 -4.73
N PHE A 124 -10.06 -13.11 -3.41
CA PHE A 124 -8.73 -12.84 -2.85
C PHE A 124 -8.50 -13.68 -1.59
N THR A 125 -7.26 -14.10 -1.37
CA THR A 125 -6.80 -14.87 -0.20
C THR A 125 -6.29 -14.02 0.95
N LEU A 126 -6.36 -12.68 0.81
CA LEU A 126 -5.89 -11.73 1.82
C LEU A 126 -6.82 -11.70 3.05
N PRO A 127 -6.30 -11.27 4.22
CA PRO A 127 -7.13 -10.98 5.39
C PRO A 127 -8.25 -10.00 5.05
N ARG A 128 -9.47 -10.26 5.53
CA ARG A 128 -10.65 -9.48 5.17
C ARG A 128 -11.46 -9.04 6.36
N VAL A 129 -12.09 -7.88 6.22
CA VAL A 129 -13.07 -7.35 7.18
C VAL A 129 -14.39 -7.14 6.48
N PHE A 130 -15.46 -7.68 7.08
CA PHE A 130 -16.84 -7.46 6.65
C PHE A 130 -17.37 -6.18 7.29
N ILE A 131 -18.03 -5.33 6.50
CA ILE A 131 -18.64 -4.07 6.95
C ILE A 131 -20.10 -4.01 6.49
N SER A 132 -20.94 -3.34 7.28
CA SER A 132 -22.35 -3.10 6.94
C SER A 132 -22.58 -1.80 6.14
N THR A 133 -21.54 -1.01 5.92
CA THR A 133 -21.63 0.26 5.20
C THR A 133 -21.33 0.12 3.71
N ASP A 134 -21.72 1.15 2.93
CA ASP A 134 -21.44 1.22 1.50
C ASP A 134 -19.95 1.39 1.18
N TYR A 135 -19.59 1.07 -0.05
CA TYR A 135 -18.24 0.88 -0.54
C TYR A 135 -17.25 2.00 -0.30
N ALA A 136 -16.02 1.57 -0.09
CA ALA A 136 -14.83 2.33 -0.42
C ALA A 136 -14.71 2.51 -1.95
N VAL A 137 -14.63 3.73 -2.42
CA VAL A 137 -14.43 4.08 -3.83
C VAL A 137 -12.95 3.89 -4.20
N VAL A 138 -12.67 3.33 -5.39
CA VAL A 138 -11.30 3.17 -5.88
C VAL A 138 -10.60 4.53 -5.94
N GLY A 139 -9.41 4.62 -5.33
CA GLY A 139 -8.65 5.86 -5.20
C GLY A 139 -8.95 6.66 -3.93
N GLU A 140 -9.95 6.28 -3.13
CA GLU A 140 -10.22 6.87 -1.83
C GLU A 140 -9.60 6.07 -0.69
N LYS A 141 -9.50 6.69 0.48
CA LYS A 141 -9.02 6.03 1.68
C LYS A 141 -10.20 5.53 2.52
N VAL A 142 -10.08 4.33 3.03
CA VAL A 142 -10.97 3.80 4.06
C VAL A 142 -10.90 4.65 5.33
N SER A 143 -11.93 4.60 6.17
CA SER A 143 -11.95 5.31 7.45
C SER A 143 -10.84 4.82 8.40
N LYS A 144 -10.48 5.62 9.40
CA LYS A 144 -9.48 5.24 10.42
C LYS A 144 -9.89 3.97 11.18
N ARG A 145 -11.20 3.80 11.46
CA ARG A 145 -11.74 2.61 12.14
C ARG A 145 -11.62 1.36 11.28
N GLU A 146 -11.98 1.46 9.99
CA GLU A 146 -11.82 0.36 9.03
C GLU A 146 -10.35 -0.03 8.87
N LEU A 147 -9.45 0.95 8.73
CA LEU A 147 -8.01 0.69 8.64
C LEU A 147 -7.48 0.04 9.93
N PHE A 148 -7.97 0.45 11.09
CA PHE A 148 -7.63 -0.17 12.36
C PHE A 148 -8.07 -1.64 12.40
N ALA A 149 -9.33 -1.92 12.03
CA ALA A 149 -9.88 -3.28 11.96
C ALA A 149 -9.11 -4.17 10.97
N LEU A 150 -8.81 -3.65 9.77
CA LEU A 150 -8.02 -4.35 8.75
C LEU A 150 -6.61 -4.71 9.24
N ASN A 151 -5.93 -3.78 9.92
CA ASN A 151 -4.62 -4.05 10.50
C ASN A 151 -4.71 -5.10 11.60
N LEU A 152 -5.72 -5.02 12.48
CA LEU A 152 -5.90 -5.97 13.57
C LEU A 152 -6.16 -7.39 13.05
N VAL A 153 -7.05 -7.55 12.04
CA VAL A 153 -7.28 -8.86 11.39
C VAL A 153 -6.01 -9.37 10.72
N SER A 154 -5.22 -8.50 10.09
CA SER A 154 -3.93 -8.91 9.51
C SER A 154 -2.94 -9.41 10.57
N ASP A 155 -2.87 -8.76 11.73
CA ASP A 155 -2.00 -9.19 12.82
C ASP A 155 -2.51 -10.54 13.39
N LEU A 156 -3.82 -10.72 13.55
CA LEU A 156 -4.43 -11.97 13.98
C LEU A 156 -4.25 -13.09 12.95
N TYR A 157 -4.28 -12.78 11.67
CA TYR A 157 -3.93 -13.75 10.63
C TYR A 157 -2.49 -14.25 10.79
N TYR A 158 -1.56 -13.37 11.08
CA TYR A 158 -0.16 -13.74 11.28
C TYR A 158 0.04 -14.65 12.50
N PHE A 159 -0.62 -14.33 13.64
CA PHE A 159 -0.41 -15.05 14.89
C PHE A 159 -1.32 -16.27 15.06
N TYR A 160 -2.56 -16.20 14.59
CA TYR A 160 -3.62 -17.18 14.86
C TYR A 160 -4.26 -17.76 13.60
N GLN A 161 -3.79 -17.37 12.41
CA GLN A 161 -4.33 -17.79 11.10
C GLN A 161 -5.81 -17.42 10.90
N VAL A 162 -6.29 -16.42 11.60
CA VAL A 162 -7.65 -15.89 11.45
C VAL A 162 -7.68 -14.93 10.27
N LYS A 163 -8.49 -15.22 9.25
CA LYS A 163 -8.54 -14.47 8.00
C LYS A 163 -9.65 -13.45 7.92
N GLU A 164 -10.65 -13.55 8.80
CA GLU A 164 -11.90 -12.81 8.69
C GLU A 164 -12.28 -12.18 10.01
N GLY A 165 -12.84 -10.95 9.93
CA GLY A 165 -13.47 -10.27 11.05
C GLY A 165 -14.70 -9.52 10.57
N GLU A 166 -15.68 -9.33 11.43
CA GLU A 166 -16.90 -8.59 11.17
C GLU A 166 -16.90 -7.31 12.00
N MET A 167 -16.97 -6.18 11.30
CA MET A 167 -16.93 -4.85 11.91
C MET A 167 -18.35 -4.31 12.08
N PHE A 168 -18.67 -3.94 13.31
CA PHE A 168 -19.88 -3.22 13.71
C PHE A 168 -19.54 -1.76 14.02
N GLU A 169 -20.53 -0.94 14.39
CA GLU A 169 -20.30 0.48 14.69
C GLU A 169 -19.28 0.72 15.81
N ASP A 170 -19.28 -0.13 16.85
CA ASP A 170 -18.50 0.07 18.08
C ASP A 170 -17.44 -1.00 18.32
N ARG A 171 -17.36 -2.04 17.48
CA ARG A 171 -16.51 -3.21 17.72
C ARG A 171 -16.13 -3.97 16.46
N LEU A 172 -15.09 -4.77 16.59
CA LEU A 172 -14.71 -5.82 15.66
C LEU A 172 -14.91 -7.18 16.33
N GLU A 173 -15.68 -8.06 15.72
CA GLU A 173 -15.87 -9.44 16.16
C GLU A 173 -15.06 -10.40 15.30
N ILE A 174 -14.39 -11.34 15.94
CA ILE A 174 -13.53 -12.33 15.29
C ILE A 174 -13.78 -13.68 15.94
N TYR A 175 -13.79 -14.74 15.13
CA TYR A 175 -13.84 -16.11 15.60
C TYR A 175 -12.47 -16.78 15.44
N LEU A 176 -11.92 -17.26 16.55
CA LEU A 176 -10.72 -18.09 16.52
C LEU A 176 -11.03 -19.49 15.98
N ASN A 177 -9.99 -20.23 15.60
CA ASN A 177 -10.14 -21.54 14.99
C ASN A 177 -10.83 -22.58 15.90
N ASP A 178 -10.79 -22.38 17.20
CA ASP A 178 -11.47 -23.21 18.21
C ASP A 178 -12.93 -22.78 18.48
N GLY A 179 -13.39 -21.75 17.76
CA GLY A 179 -14.75 -21.22 17.85
C GLY A 179 -14.95 -20.16 18.94
N VAL A 180 -13.92 -19.77 19.67
CA VAL A 180 -14.00 -18.68 20.66
C VAL A 180 -14.19 -17.36 19.94
N LYS A 181 -15.23 -16.62 20.32
CA LYS A 181 -15.49 -15.27 19.82
C LYS A 181 -14.63 -14.27 20.58
N VAL A 182 -13.91 -13.40 19.88
CA VAL A 182 -13.13 -12.30 20.46
C VAL A 182 -13.68 -10.97 19.98
N ILE A 183 -13.95 -10.07 20.90
CA ILE A 183 -14.47 -8.72 20.63
C ILE A 183 -13.40 -7.69 20.93
N PHE A 184 -13.08 -6.88 19.93
CA PHE A 184 -12.11 -5.79 20.02
C PHE A 184 -12.77 -4.42 19.87
N PRO A 185 -12.25 -3.36 20.51
CA PRO A 185 -12.60 -1.99 20.17
C PRO A 185 -12.04 -1.64 18.79
N LEU A 186 -12.55 -0.56 18.17
CA LEU A 186 -12.10 -0.05 16.87
C LEU A 186 -11.03 1.05 16.98
N GLU A 187 -10.45 1.20 18.15
CA GLU A 187 -9.38 2.16 18.43
C GLU A 187 -8.54 1.69 19.64
N GLY A 188 -7.36 2.25 19.81
CA GLY A 188 -6.45 1.94 20.91
C GLY A 188 -5.11 1.36 20.43
N ASP A 189 -4.38 0.77 21.37
CA ASP A 189 -3.09 0.13 21.10
C ASP A 189 -3.28 -1.35 20.75
N ARG A 190 -3.00 -1.70 19.48
CA ARG A 190 -3.15 -3.06 18.96
C ARG A 190 -2.20 -4.05 19.64
N ASP A 191 -0.97 -3.62 19.96
CA ASP A 191 0.03 -4.50 20.56
C ASP A 191 -0.38 -4.88 21.98
N VAL A 192 -0.97 -3.94 22.73
CA VAL A 192 -1.54 -4.20 24.07
C VAL A 192 -2.71 -5.18 23.97
N MET A 193 -3.61 -5.00 23.01
CA MET A 193 -4.76 -5.90 22.81
C MET A 193 -4.33 -7.31 22.44
N LEU A 194 -3.40 -7.44 21.47
CA LEU A 194 -2.87 -8.73 21.04
C LEU A 194 -2.07 -9.42 22.16
N GLY A 195 -1.29 -8.64 22.91
CA GLY A 195 -0.60 -9.13 24.10
C GLY A 195 -1.56 -9.64 25.17
N GLY A 196 -2.61 -8.89 25.45
CA GLY A 196 -3.67 -9.29 26.37
C GLY A 196 -4.38 -10.58 25.94
N LEU A 197 -4.77 -10.67 24.66
CA LEU A 197 -5.34 -11.89 24.09
C LEU A 197 -4.41 -13.08 24.26
N LYS A 198 -3.12 -12.92 23.95
CA LYS A 198 -2.12 -13.99 24.09
C LYS A 198 -2.03 -14.51 25.53
N VAL A 199 -2.02 -13.62 26.51
CA VAL A 199 -1.97 -14.00 27.95
C VAL A 199 -3.22 -14.78 28.33
N ILE A 200 -4.42 -14.30 27.94
CA ILE A 200 -5.69 -14.98 28.23
C ILE A 200 -5.71 -16.38 27.62
N LEU A 201 -5.39 -16.52 26.33
CA LEU A 201 -5.38 -17.81 25.63
C LEU A 201 -4.35 -18.77 26.25
N SER A 202 -3.19 -18.26 26.68
CA SER A 202 -2.19 -19.08 27.36
C SER A 202 -2.70 -19.61 28.70
N GLY A 203 -3.42 -18.77 29.48
CA GLY A 203 -4.05 -19.18 30.73
C GLY A 203 -5.13 -20.23 30.50
N LEU A 204 -6.05 -20.02 29.54
CA LEU A 204 -7.11 -20.95 29.22
C LEU A 204 -6.58 -22.33 28.76
N ASN A 205 -5.46 -22.37 28.03
CA ASN A 205 -4.82 -23.62 27.60
C ASN A 205 -4.20 -24.40 28.77
N GLN A 206 -3.76 -23.73 29.82
CA GLN A 206 -3.28 -24.38 31.05
C GLN A 206 -4.41 -24.93 31.89
N ASP A 207 -5.50 -24.17 32.01
CA ASP A 207 -6.68 -24.53 32.81
C ASP A 207 -7.54 -25.63 32.15
N ASN A 208 -7.53 -25.77 30.84
CA ASN A 208 -8.24 -26.84 30.10
C ASN A 208 -7.73 -28.27 30.42
N LYS A 209 -6.62 -28.42 31.17
CA LYS A 209 -6.19 -29.70 31.73
C LYS A 209 -7.02 -30.13 32.94
N ASP A 210 -7.75 -29.22 33.56
CA ASP A 210 -8.66 -29.52 34.66
C ASP A 210 -10.11 -29.48 34.14
N SER A 211 -10.72 -30.65 33.97
CA SER A 211 -12.06 -30.88 33.39
C SER A 211 -13.24 -30.17 34.08
N ARG A 212 -12.98 -29.34 35.06
CA ARG A 212 -13.96 -28.61 35.86
C ARG A 212 -14.20 -27.16 35.45
N ILE A 213 -13.38 -26.62 34.51
CA ILE A 213 -13.51 -25.22 34.13
C ILE A 213 -14.49 -25.09 32.98
N LYS A 214 -15.43 -24.15 33.11
CA LYS A 214 -16.42 -23.83 32.08
C LYS A 214 -15.69 -23.35 30.82
N LYS A 215 -15.95 -23.99 29.66
CA LYS A 215 -15.35 -23.60 28.39
C LYS A 215 -15.70 -22.15 28.05
N VAL A 216 -14.70 -21.27 27.96
CA VAL A 216 -14.89 -19.86 27.55
C VAL A 216 -15.32 -19.84 26.09
N SER A 217 -16.42 -19.17 25.80
CA SER A 217 -16.99 -19.00 24.46
C SER A 217 -16.80 -17.60 23.89
N GLU A 218 -16.57 -16.61 24.77
CA GLU A 218 -16.41 -15.21 24.36
C GLU A 218 -15.35 -14.51 25.22
N ILE A 219 -14.49 -13.73 24.57
CA ILE A 219 -13.47 -12.85 25.17
C ILE A 219 -13.73 -11.41 24.73
N ASP A 220 -14.13 -10.53 25.62
CA ASP A 220 -14.37 -9.11 25.30
C ASP A 220 -13.20 -8.24 25.79
N LEU A 221 -12.44 -7.70 24.84
CA LEU A 221 -11.25 -6.87 25.05
C LEU A 221 -11.52 -5.36 24.97
N ARG A 222 -12.78 -4.95 24.91
CA ARG A 222 -13.14 -3.51 24.90
C ARG A 222 -12.94 -2.82 26.24
N PHE A 223 -12.82 -3.57 27.30
CA PHE A 223 -12.68 -3.06 28.65
C PHE A 223 -11.22 -3.16 29.13
N LYS A 224 -10.83 -2.27 30.06
CA LYS A 224 -9.51 -2.31 30.68
C LYS A 224 -9.19 -3.68 31.29
N ASN A 225 -10.20 -4.33 31.88
CA ASN A 225 -10.13 -5.71 32.33
C ASN A 225 -10.97 -6.57 31.39
N PRO A 226 -10.38 -7.48 30.62
CA PRO A 226 -11.11 -8.36 29.71
C PRO A 226 -12.22 -9.16 30.41
N VAL A 227 -13.34 -9.31 29.74
CA VAL A 227 -14.48 -10.08 30.24
C VAL A 227 -14.51 -11.42 29.52
N LEU A 228 -14.57 -12.52 30.29
CA LEU A 228 -14.67 -13.89 29.79
C LEU A 228 -16.07 -14.43 30.05
N LYS A 229 -16.72 -15.06 29.05
CA LYS A 229 -18.05 -15.65 29.13
C LYS A 229 -18.04 -17.09 28.65
#